data_45c9df9c26183eaf72f95dd1a01e56b5
#
_entry.id   45c9df9c26183eaf72f95dd1a01e56b5
#
_cell.length_a   1.000
_cell.length_b   1.000
_cell.length_c   1.000
_cell.angle_alpha   90.00
_cell.angle_beta   90.00
_cell.angle_gamma   90.00
#
_symmetry.space_group_name_H-M   'P 1'
#
loop_
_entity.id
_entity.type
_entity.pdbx_description
1 polymer ?
#
loop_
_entity_poly.entity_id
_entity_poly.type
_entity_poly.pdbx_seq_one_letter_code
_entity_poly.pdbx_strand_id
1 'polypeptide(L)'
;MELEVLRFSSQKDSTNGVLFDVTGGIRKFLCYTLEDEYREDKVMGETRIPSGTYNITLRTTGGFHGRYVKKYGQMHKGMLWVRDVPGFEYILIHTGNTDEHTAGCLLLGDSQQANFGSSDGMVGSSVNAYKRVYPPIAKALEEGESVSITYTNFDYVG
;
A
#
# COMPACT_ATOMS: atom_id res chain seq x y z
N MET A 1 12.57 8.77 -5.80
CA MET A 1 12.36 7.34 -5.45
C MET A 1 11.16 6.81 -6.23
N GLU A 2 11.30 5.65 -6.80
CA GLU A 2 10.23 5.01 -7.58
C GLU A 2 9.90 3.66 -6.95
N LEU A 3 8.63 3.47 -6.61
CA LEU A 3 8.12 2.24 -6.01
C LEU A 3 7.20 1.52 -7.00
N GLU A 4 7.08 0.20 -6.88
CA GLU A 4 6.15 -0.59 -7.67
C GLU A 4 5.45 -1.63 -6.80
N VAL A 5 4.15 -1.71 -6.90
CA VAL A 5 3.36 -2.83 -6.39
C VAL A 5 3.06 -3.75 -7.57
N LEU A 6 3.56 -4.98 -7.50
CA LEU A 6 3.23 -6.03 -8.45
C LEU A 6 2.13 -6.90 -7.84
N ARG A 7 0.92 -6.78 -8.38
CA ARG A 7 -0.23 -7.56 -7.94
C ARG A 7 -0.16 -8.95 -8.56
N PHE A 8 -0.02 -9.99 -7.75
CA PHE A 8 0.22 -11.34 -8.29
C PHE A 8 -0.92 -12.33 -8.02
N SER A 9 -1.83 -12.04 -7.09
CA SER A 9 -2.91 -12.97 -6.75
C SER A 9 -4.17 -12.22 -6.32
N SER A 10 -5.27 -12.47 -7.02
CA SER A 10 -6.58 -11.93 -6.69
C SER A 10 -7.47 -12.99 -6.10
N GLN A 11 -8.05 -12.71 -4.94
CA GLN A 11 -9.05 -13.51 -4.29
C GLN A 11 -10.40 -12.78 -4.36
N LYS A 12 -11.45 -13.41 -3.81
CA LYS A 12 -12.79 -12.81 -3.81
C LYS A 12 -12.82 -11.45 -3.12
N ASP A 13 -12.16 -11.31 -1.98
CA ASP A 13 -12.25 -10.12 -1.14
C ASP A 13 -10.89 -9.40 -0.97
N SER A 14 -9.84 -9.81 -1.67
CA SER A 14 -8.51 -9.23 -1.51
C SER A 14 -7.62 -9.40 -2.72
N THR A 15 -6.50 -8.66 -2.73
CA THR A 15 -5.44 -8.77 -3.73
C THR A 15 -4.08 -8.78 -3.02
N ASN A 16 -3.31 -9.84 -3.23
CA ASN A 16 -1.93 -9.91 -2.74
C ASN A 16 -0.96 -9.36 -3.78
N GLY A 17 0.06 -8.65 -3.30
CA GLY A 17 1.10 -8.10 -4.13
C GLY A 17 2.46 -8.07 -3.46
N VAL A 18 3.43 -7.56 -4.19
CA VAL A 18 4.81 -7.35 -3.72
C VAL A 18 5.17 -5.90 -3.97
N LEU A 19 5.77 -5.27 -2.97
CA LEU A 19 6.29 -3.91 -3.08
C LEU A 19 7.78 -3.95 -3.37
N PHE A 20 8.19 -3.26 -4.44
CA PHE A 20 9.59 -3.09 -4.83
C PHE A 20 9.99 -1.62 -4.80
N ASP A 21 11.26 -1.36 -4.49
CA ASP A 21 11.93 -0.12 -4.89
C ASP A 21 12.55 -0.39 -6.25
N VAL A 22 12.13 0.37 -7.25
CA VAL A 22 12.59 0.22 -8.64
C VAL A 22 13.41 1.43 -9.10
N THR A 23 13.84 2.27 -8.17
CA THR A 23 14.67 3.44 -8.46
C THR A 23 15.93 3.00 -9.21
N GLY A 24 16.21 3.69 -10.31
CA GLY A 24 17.39 3.38 -11.14
C GLY A 24 17.27 2.12 -11.99
N GLY A 25 16.06 1.56 -12.11
CA GLY A 25 15.80 0.41 -12.98
C GLY A 25 16.15 -0.95 -12.36
N ILE A 26 16.58 -0.98 -11.10
CA ILE A 26 16.83 -2.22 -10.36
C ILE A 26 15.63 -2.50 -9.47
N ARG A 27 15.09 -3.71 -9.54
CA ARG A 27 13.94 -4.11 -8.71
C ARG A 27 14.43 -4.70 -7.40
N LYS A 28 14.24 -3.96 -6.30
CA LYS A 28 14.62 -4.38 -4.95
C LYS A 28 13.37 -4.72 -4.15
N PHE A 29 13.27 -5.95 -3.67
CA PHE A 29 12.17 -6.39 -2.82
C PHE A 29 12.14 -5.59 -1.50
N LEU A 30 10.97 -5.09 -1.12
CA LEU A 30 10.76 -4.42 0.15
C LEU A 30 9.87 -5.24 1.10
N CYS A 31 8.69 -5.60 0.67
CA CYS A 31 7.74 -6.38 1.49
C CYS A 31 6.60 -6.91 0.62
N TYR A 32 5.69 -7.68 1.23
CA TYR A 32 4.42 -8.04 0.63
C TYR A 32 3.37 -6.98 0.89
N THR A 33 2.30 -6.98 0.07
CA THR A 33 1.19 -6.03 0.18
C THR A 33 -0.15 -6.74 0.14
N LEU A 34 -1.16 -6.09 0.71
CA LEU A 34 -2.55 -6.50 0.58
C LEU A 34 -3.43 -5.30 0.28
N GLU A 35 -4.37 -5.49 -0.61
CA GLU A 35 -5.39 -4.52 -1.00
C GLU A 35 -6.75 -5.21 -1.02
N ASP A 36 -7.80 -4.42 -1.19
CA ASP A 36 -9.13 -4.93 -1.54
C ASP A 36 -9.11 -5.66 -2.89
N GLU A 37 -10.21 -6.30 -3.21
CA GLU A 37 -10.39 -7.02 -4.46
C GLU A 37 -10.52 -6.10 -5.68
N TYR A 38 -10.25 -6.65 -6.84
CA TYR A 38 -10.59 -6.02 -8.11
C TYR A 38 -12.11 -5.98 -8.29
N ARG A 39 -12.62 -4.84 -8.73
CA ARG A 39 -14.00 -4.68 -9.19
C ARG A 39 -14.02 -3.81 -10.43
N GLU A 40 -14.76 -4.22 -11.45
CA GLU A 40 -14.96 -3.41 -12.66
C GLU A 40 -15.69 -2.11 -12.30
N ASP A 41 -16.76 -2.24 -11.51
CA ASP A 41 -17.51 -1.10 -10.96
C ASP A 41 -17.14 -0.91 -9.49
N LYS A 42 -16.69 0.30 -9.14
CA LYS A 42 -16.23 0.60 -7.78
C LYS A 42 -17.35 0.43 -6.77
N VAL A 43 -17.06 -0.33 -5.71
CA VAL A 43 -17.85 -0.39 -4.48
C VAL A 43 -17.04 0.32 -3.38
N MET A 44 -17.63 1.35 -2.77
CA MET A 44 -16.92 2.14 -1.77
C MET A 44 -16.43 1.27 -0.60
N GLY A 45 -15.16 1.41 -0.25
CA GLY A 45 -14.55 0.67 0.85
C GLY A 45 -14.17 -0.77 0.51
N GLU A 46 -14.51 -1.27 -0.67
CA GLU A 46 -14.31 -2.67 -1.06
C GLU A 46 -13.75 -2.80 -2.48
N THR A 47 -12.89 -1.87 -2.90
CA THR A 47 -12.30 -1.92 -4.24
C THR A 47 -10.86 -1.45 -4.19
N ARG A 48 -9.95 -2.23 -4.76
CA ARG A 48 -8.56 -1.81 -4.94
C ARG A 48 -8.49 -0.65 -5.93
N ILE A 49 -7.45 0.19 -5.83
CA ILE A 49 -7.31 1.33 -6.72
C ILE A 49 -6.97 0.88 -8.15
N PRO A 50 -7.27 1.71 -9.17
CA PRO A 50 -6.89 1.40 -10.55
C PRO A 50 -5.38 1.24 -10.70
N SER A 51 -4.95 0.36 -11.61
CA SER A 51 -3.54 0.31 -12.02
C SER A 51 -3.12 1.65 -12.60
N GLY A 52 -1.87 2.02 -12.40
CA GLY A 52 -1.34 3.31 -12.84
C GLY A 52 -0.19 3.76 -11.96
N THR A 53 0.32 4.95 -12.24
CA THR A 53 1.39 5.57 -11.48
C THR A 53 0.87 6.81 -10.76
N TYR A 54 1.16 6.90 -9.47
CA TYR A 54 0.68 7.96 -8.60
C TYR A 54 1.82 8.55 -7.79
N ASN A 55 1.72 9.84 -7.45
CA ASN A 55 2.65 10.47 -6.54
C ASN A 55 2.28 10.16 -5.09
N ILE A 56 3.30 10.13 -4.23
CA ILE A 56 3.12 10.00 -2.78
C ILE A 56 3.53 11.31 -2.11
N THR A 57 2.74 11.73 -1.14
CA THR A 57 3.07 12.85 -0.26
C THR A 57 2.83 12.47 1.20
N LEU A 58 3.30 13.27 2.13
CA LEU A 58 3.02 13.07 3.56
C LEU A 58 1.72 13.80 3.93
N ARG A 59 0.79 13.07 4.55
CA ARG A 59 -0.43 13.63 5.13
C ARG A 59 -0.26 13.79 6.63
N THR A 60 -0.37 15.02 7.11
CA THR A 60 -0.15 15.37 8.51
C THR A 60 -1.43 15.78 9.23
N THR A 61 -2.57 15.33 8.77
CA THR A 61 -3.89 15.57 9.37
C THR A 61 -4.70 14.26 9.34
N GLY A 62 -5.80 14.26 10.09
CA GLY A 62 -6.75 13.14 10.09
C GLY A 62 -6.47 12.09 11.15
N GLY A 63 -7.40 11.14 11.27
CA GLY A 63 -7.39 10.14 12.33
C GLY A 63 -6.22 9.16 12.27
N PHE A 64 -5.86 8.70 11.08
CA PHE A 64 -4.69 7.82 10.91
C PHE A 64 -3.41 8.52 11.36
N HIS A 65 -3.21 9.76 10.93
CA HIS A 65 -2.05 10.53 11.35
C HIS A 65 -1.98 10.65 12.87
N GLY A 66 -3.09 11.03 13.52
CA GLY A 66 -3.14 11.17 14.97
C GLY A 66 -2.82 9.89 15.71
N ARG A 67 -3.34 8.75 15.25
CA ARG A 67 -3.04 7.45 15.85
C ARG A 67 -1.58 7.04 15.66
N TYR A 68 -1.00 7.32 14.50
CA TYR A 68 0.37 6.94 14.17
C TYR A 68 1.39 7.82 14.88
N VAL A 69 1.08 9.10 15.13
CA VAL A 69 1.89 9.96 16.00
C VAL A 69 2.03 9.31 17.39
N LYS A 70 0.93 8.84 17.95
CA LYS A 70 0.94 8.21 19.27
C LYS A 70 1.69 6.87 19.26
N LYS A 71 1.49 6.06 18.21
CA LYS A 71 2.04 4.71 18.13
C LYS A 71 3.54 4.69 17.82
N TYR A 72 3.99 5.55 16.92
CA TYR A 72 5.35 5.50 16.37
C TYR A 72 6.24 6.67 16.81
N GLY A 73 5.66 7.70 17.40
CA GLY A 73 6.44 8.84 17.91
C GLY A 73 7.26 9.53 16.83
N GLN A 74 8.56 9.72 17.09
CA GLN A 74 9.46 10.45 16.19
C GLN A 74 9.69 9.78 14.83
N MET A 75 9.45 8.48 14.71
CA MET A 75 9.53 7.79 13.43
C MET A 75 8.49 8.33 12.44
N HIS A 76 7.32 8.67 12.94
CA HIS A 76 6.20 9.11 12.11
C HIS A 76 6.33 10.57 11.71
N LYS A 77 6.34 10.83 10.39
CA LYS A 77 6.45 12.18 9.79
C LYS A 77 5.18 12.61 9.07
N GLY A 78 4.23 11.73 8.96
CA GLY A 78 2.98 11.86 8.24
C GLY A 78 2.61 10.53 7.60
N MET A 79 1.35 10.36 7.24
CA MET A 79 0.91 9.17 6.52
C MET A 79 1.39 9.25 5.07
N LEU A 80 1.83 8.12 4.53
CA LEU A 80 2.12 8.02 3.10
C LEU A 80 0.80 8.05 2.34
N TRP A 81 0.59 9.11 1.58
CA TRP A 81 -0.66 9.40 0.88
C TRP A 81 -0.47 9.29 -0.62
N VAL A 82 -1.15 8.32 -1.22
CA VAL A 82 -1.16 8.10 -2.68
C VAL A 82 -2.14 9.09 -3.29
N ARG A 83 -1.61 10.00 -4.13
CA ARG A 83 -2.35 11.19 -4.59
C ARG A 83 -3.07 10.98 -5.91
N ASP A 84 -4.20 11.69 -6.02
CA ASP A 84 -4.94 11.87 -7.28
C ASP A 84 -5.36 10.57 -7.93
N VAL A 85 -5.78 9.61 -7.12
CA VAL A 85 -6.32 8.34 -7.60
C VAL A 85 -7.75 8.57 -8.10
N PRO A 86 -8.05 8.29 -9.39
CA PRO A 86 -9.39 8.54 -9.93
C PRO A 86 -10.48 7.80 -9.15
N GLY A 87 -11.47 8.56 -8.65
CA GLY A 87 -12.60 8.00 -7.92
C GLY A 87 -12.33 7.63 -6.47
N PHE A 88 -11.14 7.90 -5.94
CA PHE A 88 -10.77 7.57 -4.57
C PHE A 88 -10.22 8.80 -3.85
N GLU A 89 -10.46 8.88 -2.54
CA GLU A 89 -9.90 9.90 -1.67
C GLU A 89 -9.12 9.23 -0.54
N TYR A 90 -8.03 9.89 -0.11
CA TYR A 90 -7.26 9.48 1.07
C TYR A 90 -6.76 8.03 1.02
N ILE A 91 -6.20 7.62 -0.12
CA ILE A 91 -5.52 6.33 -0.22
C ILE A 91 -4.19 6.42 0.52
N LEU A 92 -4.08 5.66 1.61
CA LEU A 92 -2.91 5.68 2.48
C LEU A 92 -2.20 4.33 2.42
N ILE A 93 -0.93 4.34 2.79
CA ILE A 93 -0.16 3.11 3.03
C ILE A 93 -0.06 2.96 4.55
N HIS A 94 -0.56 1.85 5.09
CA HIS A 94 -0.61 1.67 6.53
C HIS A 94 -0.51 0.19 6.93
N THR A 95 -0.64 -0.10 8.21
CA THR A 95 -0.58 -1.46 8.73
C THR A 95 -1.96 -2.14 8.73
N GLY A 96 -1.96 -3.45 8.67
CA GLY A 96 -3.14 -4.29 8.73
C GLY A 96 -2.81 -5.69 8.21
N ASN A 97 -3.71 -6.64 8.38
CA ASN A 97 -3.48 -8.04 8.05
C ASN A 97 -4.42 -8.59 6.99
N THR A 98 -5.66 -8.12 6.95
CA THR A 98 -6.71 -8.61 6.03
C THR A 98 -7.39 -7.43 5.34
N ASP A 99 -8.18 -7.72 4.32
CA ASP A 99 -8.98 -6.71 3.61
C ASP A 99 -9.91 -5.92 4.54
N GLU A 100 -10.34 -6.51 5.64
CA GLU A 100 -11.16 -5.82 6.65
C GLU A 100 -10.43 -4.64 7.31
N HIS A 101 -9.10 -4.58 7.21
CA HIS A 101 -8.29 -3.49 7.76
C HIS A 101 -8.04 -2.37 6.75
N THR A 102 -8.62 -2.43 5.57
CA THR A 102 -8.40 -1.44 4.52
C THR A 102 -9.72 -1.07 3.83
N ALA A 103 -9.72 0.10 3.21
CA ALA A 103 -10.82 0.60 2.39
C ALA A 103 -10.22 1.28 1.16
N GLY A 104 -9.57 0.48 0.32
CA GLY A 104 -8.82 0.95 -0.85
C GLY A 104 -7.34 1.23 -0.58
N CYS A 105 -6.92 1.28 0.68
CA CYS A 105 -5.54 1.53 1.07
C CYS A 105 -4.63 0.33 0.83
N LEU A 106 -3.32 0.55 0.91
CA LEU A 106 -2.31 -0.48 0.76
C LEU A 106 -1.78 -0.91 2.14
N LEU A 107 -1.85 -2.19 2.43
CA LEU A 107 -1.30 -2.78 3.64
C LEU A 107 0.06 -3.41 3.33
N LEU A 108 0.99 -3.31 4.28
CA LEU A 108 2.34 -3.90 4.18
C LEU A 108 2.48 -5.09 5.12
N GLY A 109 3.28 -6.09 4.72
CA GLY A 109 3.58 -7.23 5.57
C GLY A 109 4.88 -7.92 5.17
N ASP A 110 5.52 -8.58 6.13
CA ASP A 110 6.75 -9.36 5.90
C ASP A 110 6.47 -10.81 5.53
N SER A 111 5.24 -11.26 5.68
CA SER A 111 4.75 -12.55 5.21
C SER A 111 3.41 -12.37 4.51
N GLN A 112 3.01 -13.36 3.73
CA GLN A 112 1.74 -13.31 3.05
C GLN A 112 1.15 -14.71 2.89
N GLN A 113 -0.17 -14.76 2.73
CA GLN A 113 -0.89 -15.96 2.36
C GLN A 113 -1.98 -15.54 1.39
N ALA A 114 -1.89 -16.02 0.15
CA ALA A 114 -2.86 -15.66 -0.89
C ALA A 114 -4.20 -16.38 -0.69
N ASN A 115 -4.16 -17.58 -0.07
CA ASN A 115 -5.37 -18.40 0.14
C ASN A 115 -6.15 -18.61 -1.16
N PHE A 116 -5.44 -18.87 -2.25
CA PHE A 116 -6.06 -19.06 -3.55
C PHE A 116 -7.13 -20.16 -3.49
N GLY A 117 -8.34 -19.83 -3.93
CA GLY A 117 -9.50 -20.72 -3.83
C GLY A 117 -10.38 -20.48 -2.62
N SER A 118 -9.94 -19.64 -1.66
CA SER A 118 -10.80 -19.15 -0.59
C SER A 118 -11.10 -17.65 -0.79
N SER A 119 -11.80 -17.03 0.15
CA SER A 119 -12.23 -15.64 -0.04
C SER A 119 -11.14 -14.62 0.23
N ASP A 120 -10.27 -14.87 1.22
CA ASP A 120 -9.41 -13.82 1.78
C ASP A 120 -7.94 -14.19 1.80
N GLY A 121 -7.11 -13.33 1.22
CA GLY A 121 -5.68 -13.32 1.45
C GLY A 121 -5.33 -12.61 2.75
N MET A 122 -4.06 -12.68 3.13
CA MET A 122 -3.56 -11.95 4.30
C MET A 122 -2.08 -11.62 4.16
N VAL A 123 -1.65 -10.61 4.94
CA VAL A 123 -0.24 -10.33 5.20
C VAL A 123 0.01 -10.42 6.71
N GLY A 124 1.20 -10.86 7.07
CA GLY A 124 1.62 -10.97 8.46
C GLY A 124 2.80 -10.06 8.77
N SER A 125 3.08 -9.91 10.05
CA SER A 125 4.18 -9.05 10.54
C SER A 125 4.11 -7.65 9.93
N SER A 126 2.93 -7.07 9.89
CA SER A 126 2.67 -5.79 9.23
C SER A 126 3.41 -4.63 9.88
N VAL A 127 3.44 -4.60 11.22
CA VAL A 127 4.17 -3.54 11.95
C VAL A 127 5.67 -3.60 11.68
N ASN A 128 6.24 -4.80 11.64
CA ASN A 128 7.68 -4.97 11.33
C ASN A 128 7.99 -4.48 9.91
N ALA A 129 7.17 -4.87 8.94
CA ALA A 129 7.32 -4.41 7.56
C ALA A 129 7.22 -2.87 7.49
N TYR A 130 6.23 -2.29 8.12
CA TYR A 130 6.01 -0.85 8.13
C TYR A 130 7.19 -0.08 8.73
N LYS A 131 7.70 -0.55 9.88
CA LYS A 131 8.86 0.09 10.54
C LYS A 131 10.14 0.05 9.69
N ARG A 132 10.25 -0.92 8.79
CA ARG A 132 11.41 -1.05 7.90
C ARG A 132 11.24 -0.28 6.60
N VAL A 133 10.05 -0.31 6.03
CA VAL A 133 9.76 0.26 4.71
C VAL A 133 9.46 1.76 4.78
N TYR A 134 8.70 2.19 5.78
CA TYR A 134 8.25 3.59 5.92
C TYR A 134 9.40 4.61 6.04
N PRO A 135 10.41 4.42 6.93
CA PRO A 135 11.39 5.47 7.19
C PRO A 135 12.15 5.98 5.96
N PRO A 136 12.66 5.12 5.05
CA PRO A 136 13.37 5.63 3.88
C PRO A 136 12.47 6.44 2.94
N ILE A 137 11.19 6.07 2.83
CA ILE A 137 10.24 6.77 1.97
C ILE A 137 9.91 8.14 2.58
N ALA A 138 9.61 8.17 3.87
CA ALA A 138 9.33 9.42 4.58
C ALA A 138 10.52 10.38 4.53
N LYS A 139 11.74 9.86 4.69
CA LYS A 139 12.97 10.64 4.59
C LYS A 139 13.12 11.29 3.21
N ALA A 140 12.90 10.52 2.15
CA ALA A 140 12.95 11.04 0.77
C ALA A 140 11.96 12.19 0.60
N LEU A 141 10.74 12.03 1.11
CA LEU A 141 9.71 13.07 1.02
C LEU A 141 10.07 14.32 1.83
N GLU A 142 10.62 14.15 3.04
CA GLU A 142 11.05 15.28 3.86
C GLU A 142 12.22 16.06 3.23
N GLU A 143 13.07 15.39 2.48
CA GLU A 143 14.19 16.00 1.76
C GLU A 143 13.75 16.66 0.44
N GLY A 144 12.47 16.65 0.12
CA GLY A 144 11.92 17.25 -1.10
C GLY A 144 12.05 16.39 -2.34
N GLU A 145 12.43 15.12 -2.19
CA GLU A 145 12.53 14.18 -3.30
C GLU A 145 11.13 13.76 -3.76
N SER A 146 10.94 13.64 -5.08
CA SER A 146 9.71 13.06 -5.63
C SER A 146 9.66 11.57 -5.35
N VAL A 147 8.51 11.10 -4.90
CA VAL A 147 8.26 9.67 -4.69
C VAL A 147 7.01 9.29 -5.47
N SER A 148 7.12 8.27 -6.31
CA SER A 148 6.01 7.71 -7.07
C SER A 148 5.81 6.23 -6.74
N ILE A 149 4.59 5.74 -6.97
CA ILE A 149 4.25 4.33 -6.84
C ILE A 149 3.44 3.91 -8.06
N THR A 150 3.86 2.80 -8.69
CA THR A 150 3.17 2.22 -9.84
C THR A 150 2.52 0.91 -9.40
N TYR A 151 1.22 0.78 -9.70
CA TYR A 151 0.46 -0.45 -9.43
C TYR A 151 0.34 -1.21 -10.75
N THR A 152 0.94 -2.39 -10.80
CA THR A 152 1.00 -3.23 -11.99
C THR A 152 0.21 -4.52 -11.77
N ASN A 153 -0.70 -4.82 -12.69
CA ASN A 153 -1.51 -6.04 -12.63
C ASN A 153 -0.75 -7.20 -13.29
N PHE A 154 -0.44 -8.19 -12.49
CA PHE A 154 0.15 -9.45 -12.93
C PHE A 154 -0.76 -10.64 -12.58
N ASP A 155 -1.95 -10.33 -12.10
CA ASP A 155 -2.98 -11.28 -11.68
C ASP A 155 -4.05 -11.53 -12.76
N TYR A 156 -3.87 -10.95 -13.93
CA TYR A 156 -4.74 -11.09 -15.11
C TYR A 156 -6.18 -10.62 -14.90
N VAL A 157 -6.42 -9.69 -14.00
CA VAL A 157 -7.72 -9.04 -13.82
C VAL A 157 -7.58 -7.53 -13.99
N GLY A 158 -8.59 -6.93 -14.56
CA GLY A 158 -8.69 -5.48 -14.75
C GLY A 158 -7.68 -4.91 -15.69
#